data_0d12b339e2c800c1706a2669933bc61b
#
_entry.id   0d12b339e2c800c1706a2669933bc61b
#
_cell.length_a   1.000
_cell.length_b   1.000
_cell.length_c   1.000
_cell.angle_alpha   90.00
_cell.angle_beta   90.00
_cell.angle_gamma   90.00
#
_symmetry.space_group_name_H-M   'P 1'
#
loop_
_entity.id
_entity.type
_entity.pdbx_description
1 polymer ?
#
loop_
_entity_poly.entity_id
_entity_poly.type
_entity_poly.pdbx_seq_one_letter_code
_entity_poly.pdbx_strand_id
1 'polypeptide(L)'
;GRINADTVLRKTNTYILKGLVYMVGNHTMTIEPGTVIKGSYSGTDVAALVITRGSKIMAQGTANEPIVFTSLSPNPQSGDWGGIVICGKAGYNLSYNGTPGLFQVEGGIDNAFGDGLAGSGDATAPTPIDNDNSGVLQYVRIEYAGYAFQPDKEVNSLTLACVGSGTTIDHIQVTY
;
A
#
# COMPACT_ATOMS: atom_id res chain seq x y z
N GLY A 1 4.50 -11.20 4.14
CA GLY A 1 5.34 -11.04 5.34
C GLY A 1 5.13 -9.68 6.01
N ARG A 2 5.56 -9.51 7.27
CA ARG A 2 5.39 -8.26 8.03
C ARG A 2 6.76 -7.62 8.30
N ILE A 3 6.92 -6.35 7.93
CA ILE A 3 8.12 -5.53 8.19
C ILE A 3 7.81 -4.69 9.43
N ASN A 4 8.43 -5.05 10.54
CA ASN A 4 8.22 -4.43 11.86
C ASN A 4 9.49 -3.69 12.32
N ALA A 5 10.03 -2.85 11.46
CA ALA A 5 11.16 -1.96 11.71
C ALA A 5 11.21 -0.87 10.64
N ASP A 6 11.74 0.30 10.96
CA ASP A 6 12.03 1.33 9.96
C ASP A 6 12.97 0.77 8.89
N THR A 7 12.58 0.93 7.63
CA THR A 7 13.23 0.28 6.51
C THR A 7 13.55 1.29 5.41
N VAL A 8 14.75 1.21 4.85
CA VAL A 8 15.18 2.07 3.74
C VAL A 8 15.44 1.22 2.49
N LEU A 9 14.72 1.52 1.42
CA LEU A 9 14.96 0.95 0.10
C LEU A 9 15.85 1.90 -0.71
N ARG A 10 17.07 1.43 -1.04
CA ARG A 10 18.10 2.24 -1.71
C ARG A 10 18.07 2.04 -3.22
N LYS A 11 18.28 3.10 -4.00
CA LYS A 11 18.27 3.07 -5.47
C LYS A 11 19.36 2.18 -6.10
N THR A 12 20.39 1.84 -5.34
CA THR A 12 21.44 0.91 -5.77
C THR A 12 20.98 -0.55 -5.89
N ASN A 13 19.80 -0.87 -5.37
CA ASN A 13 19.23 -2.21 -5.38
C ASN A 13 17.90 -2.25 -6.15
N THR A 14 17.58 -3.39 -6.73
CA THR A 14 16.23 -3.73 -7.17
C THR A 14 15.60 -4.63 -6.10
N TYR A 15 14.41 -4.28 -5.65
CA TYR A 15 13.68 -5.02 -4.63
C TYR A 15 12.60 -5.89 -5.26
N ILE A 16 12.36 -7.06 -4.67
CA ILE A 16 11.30 -7.97 -5.10
C ILE A 16 10.33 -8.16 -3.94
N LEU A 17 9.07 -7.78 -4.16
CA LEU A 17 7.98 -8.11 -3.25
C LEU A 17 7.45 -9.51 -3.59
N LYS A 18 7.27 -10.37 -2.58
CA LYS A 18 6.68 -11.69 -2.72
C LYS A 18 5.52 -11.87 -1.76
N GLY A 19 4.36 -12.25 -2.29
CA GLY A 19 3.13 -12.35 -1.52
C GLY A 19 2.73 -11.01 -0.90
N LEU A 20 1.85 -11.04 0.07
CA LEU A 20 1.40 -9.83 0.78
C LEU A 20 2.51 -9.35 1.73
N VAL A 21 2.97 -8.12 1.52
CA VAL A 21 4.01 -7.46 2.31
C VAL A 21 3.39 -6.30 3.07
N TYR A 22 3.47 -6.33 4.41
CA TYR A 22 2.86 -5.34 5.29
C TYR A 22 3.93 -4.53 6.01
N MET A 23 3.85 -3.21 5.93
CA MET A 23 4.58 -2.30 6.82
C MET A 23 3.76 -2.09 8.07
N VAL A 24 4.25 -2.52 9.24
CA VAL A 24 3.47 -2.59 10.47
C VAL A 24 4.14 -1.87 11.64
N GLY A 25 3.46 -1.77 12.79
CA GLY A 25 4.05 -1.35 14.06
C GLY A 25 4.37 0.16 14.14
N ASN A 26 3.68 1.01 13.38
CA ASN A 26 3.92 2.45 13.26
C ASN A 26 5.32 2.79 12.72
N HIS A 27 5.93 1.86 11.98
CA HIS A 27 7.22 2.05 11.34
C HIS A 27 7.09 2.70 9.96
N THR A 28 8.22 3.21 9.47
CA THR A 28 8.31 3.94 8.20
C THR A 28 9.13 3.16 7.17
N MET A 29 8.56 3.00 5.97
CA MET A 29 9.31 2.58 4.79
C MET A 29 9.74 3.82 4.01
N THR A 30 11.04 4.08 3.93
CA THR A 30 11.61 5.16 3.13
C THR A 30 12.18 4.59 1.84
N ILE A 31 11.84 5.21 0.71
CA ILE A 31 12.26 4.76 -0.62
C ILE A 31 13.03 5.90 -1.29
N GLU A 32 14.29 5.67 -1.62
CA GLU A 32 15.13 6.65 -2.30
C GLU A 32 14.61 6.94 -3.72
N PRO A 33 14.75 8.19 -4.25
CA PRO A 33 14.45 8.51 -5.65
C PRO A 33 15.18 7.56 -6.61
N GLY A 34 14.49 7.14 -7.68
CA GLY A 34 15.04 6.23 -8.69
C GLY A 34 15.04 4.74 -8.31
N THR A 35 14.52 4.37 -7.14
CA THR A 35 14.42 2.97 -6.72
C THR A 35 13.40 2.21 -7.57
N VAL A 36 13.74 0.97 -7.95
CA VAL A 36 12.83 0.05 -8.65
C VAL A 36 12.41 -1.09 -7.72
N ILE A 37 11.10 -1.28 -7.59
CA ILE A 37 10.48 -2.34 -6.80
C ILE A 37 9.64 -3.20 -7.74
N LYS A 38 9.82 -4.52 -7.73
CA LYS A 38 9.11 -5.46 -8.58
C LYS A 38 8.20 -6.36 -7.79
N GLY A 39 6.93 -6.43 -8.16
CA GLY A 39 5.96 -7.36 -7.59
C GLY A 39 6.02 -8.74 -8.25
N SER A 40 6.09 -9.81 -7.47
CA SER A 40 5.89 -11.17 -7.95
C SER A 40 4.48 -11.35 -8.49
N TYR A 41 4.33 -12.13 -9.58
CA TYR A 41 3.14 -12.17 -10.43
C TYR A 41 2.48 -13.55 -10.51
N SER A 42 2.97 -14.57 -9.80
CA SER A 42 2.48 -15.93 -10.00
C SER A 42 2.27 -16.73 -8.73
N GLY A 43 1.26 -17.59 -8.77
CA GLY A 43 0.93 -18.51 -7.69
C GLY A 43 0.55 -17.82 -6.39
N THR A 44 0.99 -18.38 -5.27
CA THR A 44 0.79 -17.81 -3.92
C THR A 44 1.70 -16.61 -3.63
N ASP A 45 2.63 -16.31 -4.52
CA ASP A 45 3.62 -15.24 -4.37
C ASP A 45 3.18 -13.92 -5.01
N VAL A 46 1.97 -13.85 -5.61
CA VAL A 46 1.45 -12.58 -6.15
C VAL A 46 1.52 -11.50 -5.08
N ALA A 47 2.21 -10.42 -5.40
CA ALA A 47 2.59 -9.42 -4.41
C ALA A 47 1.53 -8.32 -4.28
N ALA A 48 1.42 -7.78 -3.05
CA ALA A 48 0.90 -6.43 -2.81
C ALA A 48 1.68 -5.80 -1.64
N LEU A 49 1.83 -4.48 -1.66
CA LEU A 49 2.40 -3.72 -0.55
C LEU A 49 1.28 -3.05 0.24
N VAL A 50 1.20 -3.33 1.53
CA VAL A 50 0.20 -2.77 2.43
C VAL A 50 0.89 -1.93 3.50
N ILE A 51 0.57 -0.64 3.55
CA ILE A 51 0.97 0.25 4.64
C ILE A 51 -0.17 0.27 5.65
N THR A 52 0.04 -0.34 6.81
CA THR A 52 -1.01 -0.49 7.82
C THR A 52 -1.25 0.80 8.59
N ARG A 53 -2.38 0.89 9.28
CA ARG A 53 -2.75 2.06 10.08
C ARG A 53 -1.63 2.48 11.04
N GLY A 54 -1.20 3.74 10.93
CA GLY A 54 -0.11 4.34 11.73
C GLY A 54 1.28 4.13 11.17
N SER A 55 1.50 3.15 10.28
CA SER A 55 2.75 3.04 9.54
C SER A 55 2.80 4.04 8.38
N LYS A 56 3.98 4.27 7.81
CA LYS A 56 4.17 5.29 6.77
C LYS A 56 4.98 4.78 5.59
N ILE A 57 4.69 5.34 4.42
CA ILE A 57 5.55 5.24 3.24
C ILE A 57 6.08 6.62 2.87
N MET A 58 7.40 6.75 2.78
CA MET A 58 8.09 7.95 2.33
C MET A 58 8.72 7.66 0.97
N ALA A 59 7.93 7.79 -0.09
CA ALA A 59 8.31 7.53 -1.47
C ALA A 59 8.36 8.86 -2.24
N GLN A 60 9.43 9.62 -2.02
CA GLN A 60 9.64 10.93 -2.63
C GLN A 60 10.64 10.82 -3.79
N GLY A 61 10.14 10.45 -4.98
CA GLY A 61 10.90 10.51 -6.20
C GLY A 61 11.09 11.94 -6.72
N THR A 62 11.66 12.04 -7.91
CA THR A 62 11.77 13.30 -8.67
C THR A 62 11.37 13.08 -10.12
N ALA A 63 11.17 14.15 -10.89
CA ALA A 63 10.87 14.04 -12.33
C ALA A 63 11.96 13.27 -13.09
N ASN A 64 13.23 13.40 -12.69
CA ASN A 64 14.37 12.72 -13.33
C ASN A 64 14.68 11.35 -12.73
N GLU A 65 14.27 11.10 -11.48
CA GLU A 65 14.47 9.84 -10.75
C GLU A 65 13.14 9.40 -10.10
N PRO A 66 12.11 9.02 -10.89
CA PRO A 66 10.87 8.53 -10.31
C PRO A 66 11.10 7.20 -9.60
N ILE A 67 10.33 6.95 -8.56
CA ILE A 67 10.25 5.63 -7.92
C ILE A 67 9.31 4.77 -8.77
N VAL A 68 9.73 3.54 -9.09
CA VAL A 68 8.96 2.66 -9.98
C VAL A 68 8.58 1.38 -9.27
N PHE A 69 7.28 1.13 -9.19
CA PHE A 69 6.70 -0.15 -8.82
C PHE A 69 6.20 -0.83 -10.08
N THR A 70 6.68 -2.04 -10.38
CA THR A 70 6.35 -2.72 -11.64
C THR A 70 6.28 -4.23 -11.44
N SER A 71 5.94 -4.98 -12.49
CA SER A 71 5.92 -6.45 -12.47
C SER A 71 7.32 -7.06 -12.48
N LEU A 72 7.46 -8.22 -11.83
CA LEU A 72 8.64 -9.10 -11.96
C LEU A 72 8.61 -9.94 -13.24
N SER A 73 7.47 -10.00 -13.94
CA SER A 73 7.30 -10.79 -15.16
C SER A 73 8.28 -10.35 -16.26
N PRO A 74 8.85 -11.28 -17.04
CA PRO A 74 9.62 -10.94 -18.23
C PRO A 74 8.74 -10.41 -19.37
N ASN A 75 7.43 -10.69 -19.33
CA ASN A 75 6.43 -10.21 -20.27
C ASN A 75 5.25 -9.60 -19.48
N PRO A 76 5.39 -8.39 -18.95
CA PRO A 76 4.43 -7.82 -18.02
C PRO A 76 3.04 -7.64 -18.63
N GLN A 77 2.02 -7.90 -17.84
CA GLN A 77 0.62 -7.73 -18.19
C GLN A 77 -0.13 -6.98 -17.09
N SER A 78 -1.20 -6.29 -17.44
CA SER A 78 -2.12 -5.69 -16.48
C SER A 78 -2.61 -6.76 -15.47
N GLY A 79 -2.61 -6.44 -14.19
CA GLY A 79 -3.01 -7.36 -13.14
C GLY A 79 -1.94 -8.37 -12.71
N ASP A 80 -0.68 -8.22 -13.11
CA ASP A 80 0.39 -9.13 -12.67
C ASP A 80 0.59 -9.15 -11.16
N TRP A 81 0.38 -8.02 -10.48
CA TRP A 81 0.51 -7.91 -9.03
C TRP A 81 -0.57 -6.99 -8.44
N GLY A 82 -0.74 -7.00 -7.12
CA GLY A 82 -1.85 -6.33 -6.46
C GLY A 82 -1.76 -4.80 -6.47
N GLY A 83 -0.57 -4.25 -6.28
CA GLY A 83 -0.41 -2.80 -6.15
C GLY A 83 -0.05 -2.35 -4.73
N ILE A 84 -0.33 -1.08 -4.43
CA ILE A 84 -0.04 -0.44 -3.15
C ILE A 84 -1.34 -0.10 -2.45
N VAL A 85 -1.47 -0.51 -1.19
CA VAL A 85 -2.60 -0.18 -0.32
C VAL A 85 -2.09 0.64 0.85
N ILE A 86 -2.73 1.77 1.14
CA ILE A 86 -2.42 2.62 2.29
C ILE A 86 -3.67 2.71 3.17
N CYS A 87 -3.54 2.23 4.40
CA CYS A 87 -4.59 2.22 5.42
C CYS A 87 -4.34 3.36 6.41
N GLY A 88 -5.16 4.40 6.35
CA GLY A 88 -5.13 5.52 7.28
C GLY A 88 -6.15 5.39 8.42
N LYS A 89 -6.23 6.42 9.26
CA LYS A 89 -7.09 6.51 10.45
C LYS A 89 -8.17 7.58 10.34
N ALA A 90 -8.38 8.16 9.14
CA ALA A 90 -9.44 9.14 8.93
C ALA A 90 -10.82 8.50 8.98
N GLY A 91 -11.84 9.34 9.08
CA GLY A 91 -13.23 8.89 9.22
C GLY A 91 -13.73 8.09 8.01
N TYR A 92 -14.59 7.12 8.30
CA TYR A 92 -15.35 6.33 7.33
C TYR A 92 -16.83 6.36 7.72
N ASN A 93 -17.72 6.52 6.75
CA ASN A 93 -19.14 6.78 6.99
C ASN A 93 -20.02 5.52 7.09
N LEU A 94 -19.41 4.34 7.02
CA LEU A 94 -20.08 3.06 7.18
C LEU A 94 -19.50 2.29 8.39
N SER A 95 -19.77 1.00 8.45
CA SER A 95 -19.25 0.11 9.51
C SER A 95 -18.77 -1.20 8.92
N TYR A 96 -17.79 -1.81 9.60
CA TYR A 96 -17.35 -3.16 9.34
C TYR A 96 -17.50 -4.02 10.61
N ASN A 97 -18.15 -5.19 10.46
CA ASN A 97 -18.46 -6.10 11.57
C ASN A 97 -19.10 -5.41 12.79
N GLY A 98 -20.03 -4.47 12.55
CA GLY A 98 -20.71 -3.73 13.58
C GLY A 98 -19.90 -2.61 14.25
N THR A 99 -18.67 -2.36 13.82
CA THR A 99 -17.82 -1.27 14.30
C THR A 99 -17.95 -0.06 13.38
N PRO A 100 -18.64 1.03 13.79
CA PRO A 100 -18.74 2.24 12.98
C PRO A 100 -17.38 2.89 12.73
N GLY A 101 -17.17 3.42 11.52
CA GLY A 101 -15.94 4.07 11.13
C GLY A 101 -14.82 3.13 10.71
N LEU A 102 -14.95 1.82 10.95
CA LEU A 102 -13.99 0.81 10.52
C LEU A 102 -14.29 0.35 9.09
N PHE A 103 -13.23 0.16 8.29
CA PHE A 103 -13.26 -0.34 6.92
C PHE A 103 -12.29 -1.51 6.75
N GLN A 104 -12.72 -2.56 6.06
CA GLN A 104 -11.82 -3.62 5.61
C GLN A 104 -11.54 -3.46 4.12
N VAL A 105 -10.28 -3.41 3.74
CA VAL A 105 -9.87 -3.33 2.34
C VAL A 105 -10.23 -4.65 1.63
N GLU A 106 -10.70 -4.53 0.40
CA GLU A 106 -11.08 -5.67 -0.44
C GLU A 106 -9.89 -6.55 -0.85
N GLY A 107 -10.19 -7.64 -1.57
CA GLY A 107 -9.17 -8.53 -2.12
C GLY A 107 -8.64 -9.57 -1.13
N GLY A 108 -9.21 -9.67 0.08
CA GLY A 108 -8.75 -10.67 1.05
C GLY A 108 -7.34 -10.41 1.57
N ILE A 109 -6.89 -9.15 1.52
CA ILE A 109 -5.57 -8.74 2.00
C ILE A 109 -5.51 -8.56 3.52
N ASP A 110 -6.65 -8.57 4.21
CA ASP A 110 -6.67 -8.55 5.67
C ASP A 110 -6.25 -9.90 6.25
N ASN A 111 -5.78 -9.88 7.48
CA ASN A 111 -5.27 -11.05 8.17
C ASN A 111 -5.68 -11.06 9.65
N ALA A 112 -5.27 -12.08 10.40
CA ALA A 112 -5.59 -12.22 11.82
C ALA A 112 -5.09 -11.07 12.72
N PHE A 113 -4.22 -10.22 12.19
CA PHE A 113 -3.72 -9.03 12.91
C PHE A 113 -4.48 -7.75 12.55
N GLY A 114 -5.41 -7.79 11.59
CA GLY A 114 -6.13 -6.62 11.10
C GLY A 114 -5.26 -5.69 10.24
N ASP A 115 -4.24 -6.24 9.57
CA ASP A 115 -3.31 -5.45 8.76
C ASP A 115 -3.96 -4.84 7.48
N GLY A 116 -5.13 -5.33 7.08
CA GLY A 116 -5.95 -4.78 5.99
C GLY A 116 -7.11 -3.91 6.46
N LEU A 117 -7.17 -3.55 7.74
CA LEU A 117 -8.18 -2.65 8.27
C LEU A 117 -7.73 -1.18 8.14
N ALA A 118 -8.69 -0.29 7.89
CA ALA A 118 -8.49 1.15 7.84
C ALA A 118 -9.61 1.88 8.61
N GLY A 119 -9.44 3.18 8.83
CA GLY A 119 -10.44 3.98 9.54
C GLY A 119 -10.31 3.92 11.05
N SER A 120 -11.43 4.12 11.74
CA SER A 120 -11.51 4.31 13.18
C SER A 120 -12.58 3.42 13.83
N GLY A 121 -12.77 3.57 15.13
CA GLY A 121 -13.82 2.88 15.90
C GLY A 121 -13.33 1.64 16.64
N ASP A 122 -12.07 1.27 16.52
CA ASP A 122 -11.43 0.19 17.27
C ASP A 122 -10.28 0.69 18.18
N ALA A 123 -9.57 -0.22 18.84
CA ALA A 123 -8.49 0.12 19.76
C ALA A 123 -7.29 0.82 19.07
N THR A 124 -7.10 0.65 17.77
CA THR A 124 -6.01 1.28 17.00
C THR A 124 -6.26 2.76 16.73
N ALA A 125 -7.53 3.11 16.47
CA ALA A 125 -7.99 4.48 16.27
C ALA A 125 -9.40 4.59 16.85
N PRO A 126 -9.57 4.84 18.17
CA PRO A 126 -10.88 4.88 18.83
C PRO A 126 -11.80 5.96 18.25
N THR A 127 -11.24 7.03 17.74
CA THR A 127 -11.93 8.14 17.07
C THR A 127 -11.25 8.46 15.74
N PRO A 128 -11.97 9.05 14.76
CA PRO A 128 -11.38 9.49 13.49
C PRO A 128 -10.23 10.48 13.70
N ILE A 129 -9.17 10.29 12.89
CA ILE A 129 -8.02 11.18 12.83
C ILE A 129 -7.95 11.72 11.40
N ASP A 130 -8.78 12.74 11.10
CA ASP A 130 -8.96 13.24 9.73
C ASP A 130 -7.69 13.89 9.14
N ASN A 131 -6.75 14.30 9.99
CA ASN A 131 -5.43 14.77 9.60
C ASN A 131 -4.33 13.69 9.73
N ASP A 132 -4.70 12.41 9.77
CA ASP A 132 -3.74 11.31 9.78
C ASP A 132 -2.72 11.43 8.64
N ASN A 133 -1.48 11.05 8.93
CA ASN A 133 -0.38 11.13 7.99
C ASN A 133 0.21 9.74 7.76
N SER A 134 -0.14 9.15 6.62
CA SER A 134 0.39 7.85 6.16
C SER A 134 1.66 8.00 5.31
N GLY A 135 2.19 9.22 5.16
CA GLY A 135 3.46 9.50 4.48
C GLY A 135 3.32 10.33 3.21
N VAL A 136 4.21 10.09 2.26
CA VAL A 136 4.30 10.82 0.99
C VAL A 136 4.50 9.85 -0.16
N LEU A 137 3.69 9.97 -1.22
CA LEU A 137 3.96 9.42 -2.54
C LEU A 137 4.10 10.58 -3.52
N GLN A 138 5.29 10.78 -4.08
CA GLN A 138 5.56 11.84 -5.03
C GLN A 138 6.49 11.34 -6.13
N TYR A 139 6.16 11.63 -7.40
CA TYR A 139 6.84 11.10 -8.58
C TYR A 139 7.00 9.58 -8.50
N VAL A 140 5.87 8.88 -8.32
CA VAL A 140 5.80 7.42 -8.26
C VAL A 140 5.06 6.89 -9.48
N ARG A 141 5.64 5.90 -10.16
CA ARG A 141 4.98 5.12 -11.21
C ARG A 141 4.59 3.76 -10.67
N ILE A 142 3.36 3.34 -10.95
CA ILE A 142 2.81 2.02 -10.62
C ILE A 142 2.35 1.37 -11.91
N GLU A 143 2.97 0.26 -12.28
CA GLU A 143 2.77 -0.39 -13.57
C GLU A 143 2.32 -1.84 -13.40
N TYR A 144 1.40 -2.30 -14.26
CA TYR A 144 0.94 -3.71 -14.35
C TYR A 144 0.31 -4.26 -13.06
N ALA A 145 -0.25 -3.39 -12.24
CA ALA A 145 -0.93 -3.77 -11.01
C ALA A 145 -2.44 -4.00 -11.24
N GLY A 146 -3.18 -4.35 -10.17
CA GLY A 146 -4.62 -4.56 -10.23
C GLY A 146 -5.03 -6.03 -10.20
N TYR A 147 -4.28 -6.89 -9.48
CA TYR A 147 -4.56 -8.32 -9.38
C TYR A 147 -5.82 -8.60 -8.57
N ALA A 148 -6.67 -9.49 -9.08
CA ALA A 148 -7.85 -10.00 -8.39
C ALA A 148 -7.47 -11.17 -7.47
N PHE A 149 -7.23 -10.90 -6.18
CA PHE A 149 -6.93 -11.95 -5.19
C PHE A 149 -8.13 -12.83 -4.88
N GLN A 150 -9.34 -12.35 -5.12
CA GLN A 150 -10.58 -13.09 -5.00
C GLN A 150 -11.48 -12.74 -6.21
N PRO A 151 -12.41 -13.62 -6.62
CA PRO A 151 -13.38 -13.30 -7.67
C PRO A 151 -14.14 -12.01 -7.34
N ASP A 152 -14.20 -11.09 -8.30
CA ASP A 152 -14.87 -9.77 -8.19
C ASP A 152 -14.35 -8.88 -7.05
N LYS A 153 -13.08 -9.09 -6.60
CA LYS A 153 -12.43 -8.30 -5.56
C LYS A 153 -10.97 -8.05 -5.91
N GLU A 154 -10.77 -7.06 -6.74
CA GLU A 154 -9.47 -6.60 -7.18
C GLU A 154 -8.84 -5.67 -6.14
N VAL A 155 -7.54 -5.75 -5.98
CA VAL A 155 -6.75 -4.68 -5.38
C VAL A 155 -6.37 -3.72 -6.50
N ASN A 156 -6.77 -2.47 -6.39
CA ASN A 156 -6.40 -1.45 -7.37
C ASN A 156 -4.90 -1.14 -7.29
N SER A 157 -4.34 -0.61 -8.37
CA SER A 157 -2.92 -0.25 -8.44
C SER A 157 -2.48 0.66 -7.29
N LEU A 158 -3.34 1.60 -6.88
CA LEU A 158 -3.19 2.39 -5.65
C LEU A 158 -4.54 2.47 -4.94
N THR A 159 -4.61 1.94 -3.74
CA THR A 159 -5.78 2.02 -2.86
C THR A 159 -5.47 2.93 -1.67
N LEU A 160 -6.27 3.98 -1.50
CA LEU A 160 -6.20 4.92 -0.37
C LEU A 160 -7.41 4.70 0.53
N ALA A 161 -7.23 3.89 1.57
CA ALA A 161 -8.30 3.51 2.50
C ALA A 161 -8.24 4.39 3.75
N CYS A 162 -9.23 5.27 3.96
CA CYS A 162 -9.32 6.17 5.11
C CYS A 162 -8.03 6.99 5.35
N VAL A 163 -7.38 7.41 4.27
CA VAL A 163 -6.15 8.21 4.34
C VAL A 163 -6.50 9.65 4.73
N GLY A 164 -5.82 10.19 5.72
CA GLY A 164 -6.06 11.53 6.22
C GLY A 164 -5.35 12.64 5.45
N SER A 165 -5.78 13.89 5.67
CA SER A 165 -5.30 15.08 4.96
C SER A 165 -3.83 15.44 5.24
N GLY A 166 -3.19 14.80 6.22
CA GLY A 166 -1.74 14.94 6.46
C GLY A 166 -0.87 14.14 5.49
N THR A 167 -1.47 13.27 4.66
CA THR A 167 -0.76 12.45 3.67
C THR A 167 -0.62 13.22 2.36
N THR A 168 0.54 13.15 1.72
CA THR A 168 0.81 13.79 0.42
C THR A 168 0.79 12.76 -0.70
N ILE A 169 -0.07 13.00 -1.71
CA ILE A 169 -0.14 12.20 -2.94
C ILE A 169 -0.02 13.17 -4.11
N ASP A 170 1.09 13.12 -4.84
CA ASP A 170 1.40 14.08 -5.88
C ASP A 170 2.23 13.45 -7.01
N HIS A 171 1.99 13.83 -8.26
CA HIS A 171 2.69 13.30 -9.44
C HIS A 171 2.74 11.76 -9.48
N ILE A 172 1.57 11.13 -9.37
CA ILE A 172 1.41 9.68 -9.49
C ILE A 172 1.02 9.30 -10.91
N GLN A 173 1.70 8.32 -11.47
CA GLN A 173 1.35 7.72 -12.75
C GLN A 173 0.99 6.24 -12.53
N VAL A 174 -0.20 5.84 -12.97
CA VAL A 174 -0.64 4.44 -12.99
C VAL A 174 -0.83 4.04 -14.45
N THR A 175 -0.24 2.93 -14.88
CA THR A 175 -0.29 2.47 -16.27
C THR A 175 -0.41 0.95 -16.35
N TYR A 176 -1.14 0.49 -17.39
CA TYR A 176 -1.39 -0.92 -17.77
C TYR A 176 -2.32 -1.69 -16.85
#